data_df6694fb1959ad865a95478bbc69d941
#
_entry.id   df6694fb1959ad865a95478bbc69d941
#
_cell.length_a   1.000
_cell.length_b   1.000
_cell.length_c   1.000
_cell.angle_alpha   90.00
_cell.angle_beta   90.00
_cell.angle_gamma   90.00
#
_symmetry.space_group_name_H-M   'P 1'
#
loop_
_entity.id
_entity.type
_entity.pdbx_description
1 polymer ?
#
loop_
_entity_poly.entity_id
_entity_poly.type
_entity_poly.pdbx_seq_one_letter_code
_entity_poly.pdbx_strand_id
1 'polypeptide(L)'
;SAEGLGEVLLVGGTGMLAGASRWIARQARQLTLVARAPEALARELGAEAVALDWKQPNAPERIAALSARFDLAVLWLHDDAARLARLFENQLLPGGRLVRVHGSRSADPAVRAAREPDPRPGLRRQVVILGWHPDANAPDGQRWLSDAEISAGVISAICHPVLEALTVGGASG
;
A
#
# COMPACT_ATOMS: atom_id res chain seq x y z
N SER A 1 -20.09 -13.57 6.16
CA SER A 1 -20.28 -12.41 6.94
C SER A 1 -19.81 -11.21 6.18
N ALA A 2 -20.60 -10.21 6.24
CA ALA A 2 -20.29 -8.92 5.63
C ALA A 2 -19.23 -8.18 6.43
N GLU A 3 -18.26 -8.89 6.96
CA GLU A 3 -17.13 -8.24 7.60
C GLU A 3 -16.30 -7.59 6.54
N GLY A 4 -16.70 -6.40 6.16
CA GLY A 4 -15.93 -5.58 5.24
C GLY A 4 -14.62 -5.13 5.89
N LEU A 5 -13.82 -4.47 5.11
CA LEU A 5 -12.53 -3.97 5.58
C LEU A 5 -12.66 -2.73 6.49
N GLY A 6 -13.88 -2.19 6.64
CA GLY A 6 -14.11 -0.99 7.44
C GLY A 6 -13.63 0.27 6.75
N GLU A 7 -13.03 1.18 7.51
CA GLU A 7 -12.44 2.41 6.98
C GLU A 7 -11.04 2.09 6.46
N VAL A 8 -10.80 2.35 5.17
CA VAL A 8 -9.54 1.99 4.52
C VAL A 8 -8.85 3.23 3.95
N LEU A 9 -7.55 3.32 4.21
CA LEU A 9 -6.66 4.32 3.63
C LEU A 9 -5.79 3.63 2.58
N LEU A 10 -5.76 4.15 1.37
CA LEU A 10 -4.89 3.64 0.33
C LEU A 10 -4.05 4.77 -0.23
N VAL A 11 -2.75 4.65 -0.06
CA VAL A 11 -1.78 5.66 -0.48
C VAL A 11 -1.03 5.16 -1.70
N GLY A 12 -1.06 5.93 -2.78
CA GLY A 12 -0.41 5.58 -4.03
C GLY A 12 -1.22 4.62 -4.90
N GLY A 13 -2.55 4.57 -4.71
CA GLY A 13 -3.42 3.57 -5.34
C GLY A 13 -3.98 3.92 -6.72
N THR A 14 -3.53 5.00 -7.35
CA THR A 14 -4.14 5.48 -8.58
C THR A 14 -3.50 4.94 -9.86
N GLY A 15 -2.30 4.41 -9.78
CA GLY A 15 -1.59 3.82 -10.92
C GLY A 15 -1.67 2.30 -10.87
N MET A 16 -0.53 1.65 -10.60
CA MET A 16 -0.44 0.20 -10.61
C MET A 16 -1.29 -0.50 -9.54
N LEU A 17 -1.77 0.21 -8.55
CA LEU A 17 -2.67 -0.34 -7.53
C LEU A 17 -4.14 -0.02 -7.80
N ALA A 18 -4.49 0.51 -8.99
CA ALA A 18 -5.87 0.86 -9.30
C ALA A 18 -6.81 -0.35 -9.23
N GLY A 19 -6.36 -1.53 -9.66
CA GLY A 19 -7.15 -2.76 -9.54
C GLY A 19 -7.43 -3.13 -8.09
N ALA A 20 -6.41 -3.02 -7.22
CA ALA A 20 -6.58 -3.23 -5.79
C ALA A 20 -7.53 -2.19 -5.21
N SER A 21 -7.42 -0.93 -5.65
CA SER A 21 -8.33 0.14 -5.20
C SER A 21 -9.78 -0.18 -5.51
N ARG A 22 -10.06 -0.69 -6.70
CA ARG A 22 -11.41 -1.08 -7.09
C ARG A 22 -11.96 -2.21 -6.24
N TRP A 23 -11.13 -3.22 -5.99
CA TRP A 23 -11.51 -4.34 -5.14
C TRP A 23 -11.75 -3.87 -3.70
N ILE A 24 -10.83 -3.07 -3.15
CA ILE A 24 -10.95 -2.54 -1.79
C ILE A 24 -12.21 -1.69 -1.63
N ALA A 25 -12.54 -0.87 -2.64
CA ALA A 25 -13.74 -0.02 -2.59
C ALA A 25 -15.01 -0.84 -2.42
N ARG A 26 -15.06 -2.04 -2.99
CA ARG A 26 -16.21 -2.94 -2.85
C ARG A 26 -16.27 -3.60 -1.46
N GLN A 27 -15.15 -3.70 -0.76
CA GLN A 27 -15.05 -4.38 0.53
C GLN A 27 -15.06 -3.40 1.71
N ALA A 28 -14.71 -2.14 1.46
CA ALA A 28 -14.60 -1.12 2.50
C ALA A 28 -15.96 -0.48 2.79
N ARG A 29 -16.16 -0.08 4.03
CA ARG A 29 -17.26 0.82 4.35
C ARG A 29 -17.02 2.20 3.74
N GLN A 30 -15.78 2.68 3.82
CA GLN A 30 -15.34 3.92 3.20
C GLN A 30 -13.87 3.79 2.82
N LEU A 31 -13.54 4.25 1.61
CA LEU A 31 -12.15 4.27 1.12
C LEU A 31 -11.70 5.72 0.98
N THR A 32 -10.50 6.00 1.46
CA THR A 32 -9.82 7.28 1.25
C THR A 32 -8.59 7.02 0.39
N LEU A 33 -8.53 7.66 -0.77
CA LEU A 33 -7.39 7.60 -1.69
C LEU A 33 -6.50 8.81 -1.49
N VAL A 34 -5.24 8.57 -1.18
CA VAL A 34 -4.23 9.62 -1.06
C VAL A 34 -3.21 9.43 -2.18
N ALA A 35 -3.10 10.40 -3.05
CA ALA A 35 -2.18 10.38 -4.18
C ALA A 35 -2.01 11.80 -4.70
N ARG A 36 -1.17 11.97 -5.73
CA ARG A 36 -0.99 13.29 -6.34
C ARG A 36 -2.23 13.75 -7.10
N ALA A 37 -2.92 12.83 -7.77
CA ALA A 37 -4.12 13.13 -8.55
C ALA A 37 -5.17 12.02 -8.35
N PRO A 38 -5.81 11.95 -7.18
CA PRO A 38 -6.72 10.85 -6.85
C PRO A 38 -8.16 11.05 -7.32
N GLU A 39 -8.51 12.24 -7.82
CA GLU A 39 -9.90 12.65 -7.96
C GLU A 39 -10.69 11.80 -8.94
N ALA A 40 -10.11 11.46 -10.10
CA ALA A 40 -10.82 10.68 -11.11
C ALA A 40 -11.17 9.28 -10.62
N LEU A 41 -10.19 8.58 -10.03
CA LEU A 41 -10.43 7.24 -9.51
C LEU A 41 -11.35 7.29 -8.29
N ALA A 42 -11.17 8.26 -7.41
CA ALA A 42 -12.04 8.42 -6.25
C ALA A 42 -13.50 8.61 -6.68
N ARG A 43 -13.73 9.42 -7.70
CA ARG A 43 -15.08 9.64 -8.23
C ARG A 43 -15.68 8.35 -8.80
N GLU A 44 -14.88 7.58 -9.55
CA GLU A 44 -15.30 6.27 -10.06
C GLU A 44 -15.71 5.33 -8.94
N LEU A 45 -15.00 5.37 -7.83
CA LEU A 45 -15.17 4.40 -6.72
C LEU A 45 -16.09 4.89 -5.60
N GLY A 46 -16.55 6.14 -5.66
CA GLY A 46 -17.28 6.72 -4.53
C GLY A 46 -16.40 6.88 -3.29
N ALA A 47 -15.09 7.09 -3.49
CA ALA A 47 -14.12 7.23 -2.41
C ALA A 47 -13.82 8.69 -2.10
N GLU A 48 -13.30 8.94 -0.89
CA GLU A 48 -12.73 10.22 -0.54
C GLU A 48 -11.40 10.41 -1.27
N ALA A 49 -11.15 11.62 -1.77
CA ALA A 49 -9.90 11.94 -2.45
C ALA A 49 -9.10 12.94 -1.62
N VAL A 50 -7.84 12.63 -1.39
CA VAL A 50 -6.89 13.54 -0.77
C VAL A 50 -5.70 13.70 -1.70
N ALA A 51 -5.61 14.84 -2.37
CA ALA A 51 -4.47 15.15 -3.22
C ALA A 51 -3.29 15.58 -2.33
N LEU A 52 -2.18 14.90 -2.49
CA LEU A 52 -1.00 15.16 -1.67
C LEU A 52 0.26 14.97 -2.52
N ASP A 53 1.11 15.99 -2.52
CA ASP A 53 2.44 15.91 -3.11
C ASP A 53 3.45 15.74 -1.97
N TRP A 54 4.14 14.60 -1.96
CA TRP A 54 5.13 14.25 -0.92
C TRP A 54 6.27 15.27 -0.83
N LYS A 55 6.53 15.96 -1.93
CA LYS A 55 7.62 16.93 -2.02
C LYS A 55 7.29 18.29 -1.38
N GLN A 56 6.01 18.53 -1.11
CA GLN A 56 5.61 19.78 -0.48
C GLN A 56 5.98 19.78 1.00
N PRO A 57 6.51 20.92 1.52
CA PRO A 57 6.90 20.98 2.93
C PRO A 57 5.78 20.72 3.93
N ASN A 58 4.53 20.98 3.53
CA ASN A 58 3.37 20.80 4.40
C ASN A 58 2.76 19.39 4.33
N ALA A 59 3.40 18.45 3.62
CA ALA A 59 2.89 17.09 3.53
C ALA A 59 2.67 16.44 4.91
N PRO A 60 3.60 16.53 5.87
CA PRO A 60 3.38 15.94 7.19
C PRO A 60 2.14 16.49 7.90
N GLU A 61 1.92 17.80 7.84
CA GLU A 61 0.76 18.43 8.49
C GLU A 61 -0.53 18.00 7.82
N ARG A 62 -0.54 17.85 6.51
CA ARG A 62 -1.72 17.41 5.78
C ARG A 62 -2.07 15.96 6.10
N ILE A 63 -1.08 15.09 6.28
CA ILE A 63 -1.31 13.71 6.71
C ILE A 63 -1.90 13.68 8.12
N ALA A 64 -1.32 14.44 9.03
CA ALA A 64 -1.79 14.52 10.41
C ALA A 64 -3.21 15.11 10.51
N ALA A 65 -3.61 15.90 9.53
CA ALA A 65 -4.92 16.54 9.48
C ALA A 65 -6.02 15.65 8.90
N LEU A 66 -5.72 14.43 8.46
CA LEU A 66 -6.75 13.50 8.01
C LEU A 66 -7.73 13.26 9.16
N SER A 67 -9.00 13.54 8.91
CA SER A 67 -10.01 13.49 9.96
C SER A 67 -10.45 12.07 10.31
N ALA A 68 -10.39 11.15 9.34
CA ALA A 68 -10.77 9.77 9.57
C ALA A 68 -9.65 9.00 10.26
N ARG A 69 -10.04 7.93 10.95
CA ARG A 69 -9.13 6.91 11.46
C ARG A 69 -9.46 5.60 10.79
N PHE A 70 -8.47 4.77 10.55
CA PHE A 70 -8.59 3.66 9.61
C PHE A 70 -8.38 2.31 10.29
N ASP A 71 -9.13 1.32 9.80
CA ASP A 71 -8.95 -0.09 10.19
C ASP A 71 -7.83 -0.74 9.40
N LEU A 72 -7.59 -0.27 8.17
CA LEU A 72 -6.57 -0.80 7.28
C LEU A 72 -5.94 0.36 6.51
N ALA A 73 -4.64 0.36 6.41
CA ALA A 73 -3.90 1.25 5.52
C ALA A 73 -3.02 0.43 4.58
N VAL A 74 -3.07 0.76 3.29
CA VAL A 74 -2.20 0.18 2.27
C VAL A 74 -1.31 1.30 1.76
N LEU A 75 0.00 1.15 1.93
CA LEU A 75 0.95 2.20 1.60
C LEU A 75 1.90 1.76 0.50
N TRP A 76 1.83 2.43 -0.64
CA TRP A 76 2.83 2.39 -1.68
C TRP A 76 3.54 3.74 -1.71
N LEU A 77 4.70 3.79 -1.08
CA LEU A 77 5.50 5.01 -0.96
C LEU A 77 6.86 4.78 -1.62
N HIS A 78 7.25 5.70 -2.50
CA HIS A 78 8.59 5.71 -3.05
C HIS A 78 9.61 6.07 -1.96
N ASP A 79 10.88 5.82 -2.23
CA ASP A 79 11.95 6.02 -1.25
C ASP A 79 11.98 7.44 -0.66
N ASP A 80 11.69 8.45 -1.49
CA ASP A 80 11.67 9.84 -1.04
C ASP A 80 10.50 10.16 -0.10
N ALA A 81 9.49 9.33 -0.08
CA ALA A 81 8.31 9.49 0.78
C ALA A 81 8.29 8.50 1.94
N ALA A 82 9.27 7.61 2.04
CA ALA A 82 9.28 6.55 3.07
C ALA A 82 9.23 7.13 4.50
N ARG A 83 9.79 8.31 4.71
CA ARG A 83 9.74 9.00 6.02
C ARG A 83 8.32 9.32 6.49
N LEU A 84 7.38 9.35 5.55
CA LEU A 84 6.00 9.69 5.87
C LEU A 84 5.18 8.48 6.36
N ALA A 85 5.74 7.28 6.25
CA ALA A 85 5.02 6.05 6.59
C ALA A 85 4.49 6.05 8.02
N ARG A 86 5.30 6.52 8.97
CA ARG A 86 4.90 6.57 10.39
C ARG A 86 3.70 7.50 10.60
N LEU A 87 3.63 8.58 9.83
CA LEU A 87 2.52 9.52 9.94
C LEU A 87 1.21 8.87 9.47
N PHE A 88 1.26 8.09 8.40
CA PHE A 88 0.08 7.33 7.96
C PHE A 88 -0.28 6.24 8.97
N GLU A 89 0.71 5.54 9.51
CA GLU A 89 0.50 4.53 10.54
C GLU A 89 -0.22 5.12 11.75
N ASN A 90 0.10 6.36 12.11
CA ASN A 90 -0.54 7.06 13.22
C ASN A 90 -2.03 7.32 13.00
N GLN A 91 -2.52 7.18 11.78
CA GLN A 91 -3.93 7.33 11.46
C GLN A 91 -4.71 6.01 11.63
N LEU A 92 -4.03 4.92 11.96
CA LEU A 92 -4.69 3.64 12.20
C LEU A 92 -5.31 3.58 13.58
N LEU A 93 -6.48 2.96 13.66
CA LEU A 93 -7.12 2.62 14.92
C LEU A 93 -6.31 1.55 15.66
N PRO A 94 -6.44 1.46 16.99
CA PRO A 94 -5.85 0.34 17.74
C PRO A 94 -6.33 -1.00 17.16
N GLY A 95 -5.40 -1.93 16.98
CA GLY A 95 -5.69 -3.21 16.32
C GLY A 95 -5.74 -3.13 14.80
N GLY A 96 -5.46 -1.96 14.24
CA GLY A 96 -5.48 -1.75 12.80
C GLY A 96 -4.37 -2.52 12.07
N ARG A 97 -4.52 -2.61 10.76
CA ARG A 97 -3.61 -3.34 9.88
C ARG A 97 -2.91 -2.38 8.94
N LEU A 98 -1.64 -2.66 8.73
CA LEU A 98 -0.81 -1.91 7.79
C LEU A 98 -0.26 -2.87 6.75
N VAL A 99 -0.54 -2.61 5.48
CA VAL A 99 0.05 -3.34 4.35
C VAL A 99 1.03 -2.40 3.66
N ARG A 100 2.33 -2.73 3.75
CA ARG A 100 3.38 -1.98 3.09
C ARG A 100 3.73 -2.65 1.77
N VAL A 101 3.75 -1.88 0.69
CA VAL A 101 4.14 -2.38 -0.63
C VAL A 101 5.54 -1.83 -0.93
N HIS A 102 6.47 -2.71 -1.26
CA HIS A 102 7.87 -2.36 -1.53
C HIS A 102 8.33 -2.94 -2.86
N GLY A 103 9.28 -2.27 -3.50
CA GLY A 103 9.98 -2.81 -4.65
C GLY A 103 10.96 -3.92 -4.26
N SER A 104 11.58 -4.54 -5.28
CA SER A 104 12.44 -5.72 -5.11
C SER A 104 13.67 -5.48 -4.23
N ARG A 105 14.12 -4.22 -4.08
CA ARG A 105 15.23 -3.89 -3.19
C ARG A 105 14.97 -4.28 -1.74
N SER A 106 13.71 -4.32 -1.34
CA SER A 106 13.31 -4.67 0.02
C SER A 106 13.07 -6.18 0.20
N ALA A 107 13.43 -7.00 -0.79
CA ALA A 107 13.42 -8.44 -0.65
C ALA A 107 14.46 -8.91 0.39
N ASP A 108 15.59 -8.20 0.50
CA ASP A 108 16.57 -8.45 1.55
C ASP A 108 16.00 -7.99 2.90
N PRO A 109 15.83 -8.89 3.88
CA PRO A 109 15.30 -8.51 5.18
C PRO A 109 16.08 -7.41 5.89
N ALA A 110 17.41 -7.36 5.71
CA ALA A 110 18.24 -6.32 6.33
C ALA A 110 17.95 -4.95 5.73
N VAL A 111 17.79 -4.87 4.40
CA VAL A 111 17.43 -3.62 3.72
C VAL A 111 16.06 -3.15 4.17
N ARG A 112 15.10 -4.08 4.27
CA ARG A 112 13.74 -3.76 4.69
C ARG A 112 13.71 -3.27 6.13
N ALA A 113 14.44 -3.93 7.03
CA ALA A 113 14.51 -3.53 8.43
C ALA A 113 15.10 -2.13 8.61
N ALA A 114 16.08 -1.77 7.78
CA ALA A 114 16.67 -0.44 7.83
C ALA A 114 15.70 0.66 7.36
N ARG A 115 14.76 0.31 6.49
CA ARG A 115 13.77 1.26 5.95
C ARG A 115 12.51 1.37 6.77
N GLU A 116 12.20 0.33 7.55
CA GLU A 116 10.96 0.26 8.29
C GLU A 116 11.23 -0.07 9.74
N PRO A 117 11.01 0.88 10.65
CA PRO A 117 11.02 0.58 12.07
C PRO A 117 9.91 -0.41 12.41
N ASP A 118 10.00 -1.02 13.57
CA ASP A 118 8.96 -1.91 14.06
C ASP A 118 7.61 -1.18 14.09
N PRO A 119 6.51 -1.88 13.81
CA PRO A 119 5.19 -1.27 13.89
C PRO A 119 4.89 -0.85 15.33
N ARG A 120 4.02 0.13 15.47
CA ARG A 120 3.57 0.55 16.80
C ARG A 120 2.88 -0.62 17.49
N PRO A 121 3.01 -0.73 18.83
CA PRO A 121 2.32 -1.78 19.58
C PRO A 121 0.82 -1.78 19.29
N GLY A 122 0.26 -2.97 19.11
CA GLY A 122 -1.16 -3.13 18.82
C GLY A 122 -1.53 -3.04 17.34
N LEU A 123 -0.56 -2.76 16.47
CA LEU A 123 -0.78 -2.75 15.02
C LEU A 123 -0.20 -4.01 14.38
N ARG A 124 -0.84 -4.45 13.30
CA ARG A 124 -0.39 -5.60 12.52
C ARG A 124 0.14 -5.12 11.19
N ARG A 125 1.36 -5.50 10.85
CA ARG A 125 1.99 -5.12 9.58
C ARG A 125 2.20 -6.32 8.70
N GLN A 126 1.82 -6.17 7.43
CA GLN A 126 2.17 -7.08 6.35
C GLN A 126 3.02 -6.34 5.34
N VAL A 127 3.92 -7.06 4.69
CA VAL A 127 4.80 -6.53 3.66
C VAL A 127 4.53 -7.27 2.36
N VAL A 128 4.28 -6.52 1.30
CA VAL A 128 4.16 -7.06 -0.06
C VAL A 128 5.38 -6.58 -0.84
N ILE A 129 6.16 -7.51 -1.33
CA ILE A 129 7.39 -7.23 -2.07
C ILE A 129 7.13 -7.50 -3.55
N LEU A 130 7.33 -6.47 -4.38
CA LEU A 130 7.15 -6.57 -5.82
C LEU A 130 8.45 -6.99 -6.46
N GLY A 131 8.48 -8.21 -6.99
CA GLY A 131 9.63 -8.75 -7.70
C GLY A 131 9.46 -8.60 -9.20
N TRP A 132 9.79 -9.64 -9.92
CA TRP A 132 9.70 -9.70 -11.39
C TRP A 132 9.25 -11.09 -11.80
N HIS A 133 8.87 -11.22 -13.08
CA HIS A 133 8.59 -12.54 -13.67
C HIS A 133 9.72 -12.98 -14.59
N PRO A 134 10.00 -14.28 -14.66
CA PRO A 134 10.87 -14.81 -15.69
C PRO A 134 10.25 -14.55 -17.07
N ASP A 135 11.09 -14.11 -18.02
CA ASP A 135 10.68 -13.89 -19.39
C ASP A 135 11.85 -14.22 -20.31
N ALA A 136 11.75 -15.35 -21.00
CA ALA A 136 12.80 -15.82 -21.91
C ALA A 136 13.04 -14.87 -23.08
N ASN A 137 12.07 -14.01 -23.39
CA ASN A 137 12.17 -13.05 -24.49
C ASN A 137 12.75 -11.70 -24.05
N ALA A 138 12.93 -11.49 -22.76
CA ALA A 138 13.50 -10.26 -22.24
C ALA A 138 15.04 -10.35 -22.27
N PRO A 139 15.74 -9.22 -22.51
CA PRO A 139 17.22 -9.23 -22.59
C PRO A 139 17.90 -9.78 -21.32
N ASP A 140 17.34 -9.55 -20.17
CA ASP A 140 17.86 -9.99 -18.88
C ASP A 140 17.13 -11.21 -18.31
N GLY A 141 16.22 -11.81 -19.08
CA GLY A 141 15.43 -12.95 -18.65
C GLY A 141 14.30 -12.62 -17.69
N GLN A 142 13.99 -11.34 -17.51
CA GLN A 142 12.99 -10.88 -16.56
C GLN A 142 12.08 -9.83 -17.17
N ARG A 143 10.85 -9.73 -16.66
CA ARG A 143 9.94 -8.64 -16.97
C ARG A 143 9.34 -8.09 -15.70
N TRP A 144 8.92 -6.83 -15.75
CA TRP A 144 8.18 -6.22 -14.65
C TRP A 144 6.82 -6.91 -14.48
N LEU A 145 6.31 -6.84 -13.25
CA LEU A 145 4.96 -7.28 -12.96
C LEU A 145 3.96 -6.37 -13.66
N SER A 146 2.87 -6.95 -14.13
CA SER A 146 1.74 -6.16 -14.63
C SER A 146 0.99 -5.53 -13.46
N ASP A 147 0.23 -4.46 -13.75
CA ASP A 147 -0.61 -3.83 -12.73
C ASP A 147 -1.60 -4.84 -12.13
N ALA A 148 -2.14 -5.74 -12.94
CA ALA A 148 -3.04 -6.79 -12.46
C ALA A 148 -2.36 -7.72 -11.48
N GLU A 149 -1.11 -8.11 -11.75
CA GLU A 149 -0.34 -8.98 -10.86
C GLU A 149 -0.02 -8.28 -9.53
N ILE A 150 0.34 -7.01 -9.58
CA ILE A 150 0.63 -6.22 -8.39
C ILE A 150 -0.63 -6.09 -7.53
N SER A 151 -1.75 -5.74 -8.14
CA SER A 151 -3.03 -5.61 -7.43
C SER A 151 -3.46 -6.95 -6.82
N ALA A 152 -3.31 -8.05 -7.55
CA ALA A 152 -3.65 -9.38 -7.05
C ALA A 152 -2.80 -9.74 -5.83
N GLY A 153 -1.51 -9.37 -5.83
CA GLY A 153 -0.64 -9.60 -4.68
C GLY A 153 -1.08 -8.84 -3.43
N VAL A 154 -1.45 -7.58 -3.59
CA VAL A 154 -1.95 -6.77 -2.49
C VAL A 154 -3.26 -7.34 -1.95
N ILE A 155 -4.17 -7.69 -2.83
CA ILE A 155 -5.46 -8.32 -2.46
C ILE A 155 -5.20 -9.61 -1.69
N SER A 156 -4.27 -10.44 -2.18
CA SER A 156 -3.92 -11.69 -1.52
C SER A 156 -3.43 -11.47 -0.09
N ALA A 157 -2.56 -10.48 0.12
CA ALA A 157 -2.09 -10.14 1.46
C ALA A 157 -3.24 -9.73 2.38
N ILE A 158 -4.14 -8.91 1.88
CA ILE A 158 -5.31 -8.47 2.66
C ILE A 158 -6.19 -9.66 3.03
N CYS A 159 -6.39 -10.60 2.12
CA CYS A 159 -7.20 -11.79 2.34
C CYS A 159 -6.53 -12.84 3.24
N HIS A 160 -5.22 -12.73 3.45
CA HIS A 160 -4.46 -13.67 4.27
C HIS A 160 -3.74 -12.92 5.39
N PRO A 161 -4.46 -12.43 6.39
CA PRO A 161 -3.90 -11.54 7.41
C PRO A 161 -2.81 -12.19 8.29
N VAL A 162 -2.68 -13.52 8.25
CA VAL A 162 -1.62 -14.21 9.01
C VAL A 162 -0.26 -14.14 8.31
N LEU A 163 -0.21 -13.78 7.03
CA LEU A 163 1.05 -13.65 6.30
C LEU A 163 1.75 -12.35 6.70
N GLU A 164 2.97 -12.45 7.19
CA GLU A 164 3.76 -11.27 7.53
C GLU A 164 4.42 -10.67 6.29
N ALA A 165 4.73 -11.51 5.31
CA ALA A 165 5.35 -11.06 4.05
C ALA A 165 4.87 -11.91 2.88
N LEU A 166 4.68 -11.27 1.75
CA LEU A 166 4.31 -11.90 0.49
C LEU A 166 5.15 -11.31 -0.62
N THR A 167 5.80 -12.17 -1.41
CA THR A 167 6.53 -11.75 -2.59
C THR A 167 5.70 -12.06 -3.83
N VAL A 168 5.52 -11.06 -4.69
CA VAL A 168 4.84 -11.21 -5.97
C VAL A 168 5.90 -11.42 -7.04
N GLY A 169 5.82 -12.54 -7.77
CA GLY A 169 6.85 -12.94 -8.70
C GLY A 169 8.13 -13.38 -8.00
N GLY A 170 9.25 -13.42 -8.74
CA GLY A 170 10.56 -13.72 -8.16
C GLY A 170 11.23 -12.46 -7.64
N ALA A 171 11.89 -12.54 -6.50
CA ALA A 171 12.58 -11.40 -5.89
C ALA A 171 14.01 -11.73 -5.46
N SER A 172 14.45 -12.97 -5.61
CA SER A 172 15.82 -13.41 -5.34
C SER A 172 16.58 -13.50 -6.64
N GLY A 173 17.73 -12.88 -6.71
CA GLY A 173 18.63 -13.02 -7.83
C GLY A 173 19.28 -14.39 -7.86
#